data_0ce8e2b83e86d917feaa34f70f6ce38c
#
_entry.id   0ce8e2b83e86d917feaa34f70f6ce38c
#
_cell.length_a   1.000
_cell.length_b   1.000
_cell.length_c   1.000
_cell.angle_alpha   90.00
_cell.angle_beta   90.00
_cell.angle_gamma   90.00
#
_symmetry.space_group_name_H-M   'P 1'
#
loop_
_entity.id
_entity.type
_entity.pdbx_description
1 polymer ?
#
loop_
_entity_poly.entity_id
_entity_poly.type
_entity_poly.pdbx_seq_one_letter_code
_entity_poly.pdbx_strand_id
1 'polypeptide(L)'
;MEKMPLISVVMPLYNAEKFIEKAVESVMKQSYRNLEIIIIDDCSTDDSLKIALALAEKNENIIVLTNENNMGVSKTRNRGIKEAQGEYIALLDSDDVWKEDKLEKQVSLLLNHEAQIAYCSYGFINENDRPIKKPFIVPERTNFNKMLAKSVISCSTALIKADLLKENLFDPNYYHEDYVLWMQLLKNGAKAVGDNSVLAYYRQVTGSRSSNKKNAALHRWKIYREVLNLSLFKSVYAFVSYAVCAVIKYYF
;
A
#
# COMPACT_ATOMS: atom_id res chain seq x y z
N MET A 1 -11.52 -16.74 24.47
CA MET A 1 -11.48 -16.07 23.15
C MET A 1 -10.13 -15.41 23.02
N GLU A 2 -9.33 -15.83 22.06
CA GLU A 2 -8.07 -15.12 21.77
C GLU A 2 -8.41 -13.65 21.42
N LYS A 3 -7.68 -12.74 22.02
CA LYS A 3 -7.87 -11.31 21.79
C LYS A 3 -7.51 -11.01 20.33
N MET A 4 -8.46 -10.56 19.54
CA MET A 4 -8.19 -10.14 18.14
C MET A 4 -7.14 -9.01 18.17
N PRO A 5 -6.00 -9.13 17.45
CA PRO A 5 -4.97 -8.09 17.43
C PRO A 5 -5.53 -6.77 16.88
N LEU A 6 -5.08 -5.64 17.41
CA LEU A 6 -5.45 -4.33 16.88
C LEU A 6 -4.75 -4.11 15.53
N ILE A 7 -5.49 -3.59 14.55
CA ILE A 7 -4.96 -3.17 13.25
C ILE A 7 -5.04 -1.66 13.14
N SER A 8 -3.91 -1.02 12.84
CA SER A 8 -3.88 0.40 12.48
C SER A 8 -3.92 0.54 10.95
N VAL A 9 -4.94 1.21 10.43
CA VAL A 9 -5.04 1.54 9.00
C VAL A 9 -4.45 2.94 8.81
N VAL A 10 -3.29 3.04 8.16
CA VAL A 10 -2.60 4.30 7.88
C VAL A 10 -2.98 4.81 6.49
N MET A 11 -3.54 6.01 6.44
CA MET A 11 -4.08 6.64 5.24
C MET A 11 -3.47 8.03 5.03
N PRO A 12 -2.50 8.19 4.11
CA PRO A 12 -2.04 9.51 3.71
C PRO A 12 -3.13 10.21 2.89
N LEU A 13 -3.36 11.49 3.18
CA LEU A 13 -4.39 12.30 2.55
C LEU A 13 -3.77 13.53 1.91
N TYR A 14 -4.03 13.74 0.62
CA TYR A 14 -3.69 14.97 -0.09
C TYR A 14 -4.58 15.17 -1.30
N ASN A 15 -5.41 16.21 -1.29
CA ASN A 15 -6.32 16.60 -2.39
C ASN A 15 -7.14 15.41 -2.95
N ALA A 16 -7.87 14.74 -2.07
CA ALA A 16 -8.69 13.57 -2.39
C ALA A 16 -10.17 13.73 -1.94
N GLU A 17 -10.70 14.96 -1.92
CA GLU A 17 -12.05 15.28 -1.45
C GLU A 17 -13.16 14.40 -2.07
N LYS A 18 -12.97 13.97 -3.33
CA LYS A 18 -13.91 13.11 -4.05
C LYS A 18 -13.91 11.65 -3.59
N PHE A 19 -12.86 11.20 -2.89
CA PHE A 19 -12.60 9.77 -2.68
C PHE A 19 -12.45 9.38 -1.20
N ILE A 20 -11.96 10.31 -0.35
CA ILE A 20 -11.62 10.03 1.05
C ILE A 20 -12.79 9.42 1.83
N GLU A 21 -14.02 9.90 1.65
CA GLU A 21 -15.18 9.36 2.34
C GLU A 21 -15.40 7.87 2.00
N LYS A 22 -15.34 7.50 0.72
CA LYS A 22 -15.47 6.10 0.27
C LYS A 22 -14.32 5.22 0.74
N ALA A 23 -13.11 5.75 0.76
CA ALA A 23 -11.94 5.03 1.28
C ALA A 23 -12.13 4.68 2.76
N VAL A 24 -12.49 5.67 3.58
CA VAL A 24 -12.78 5.47 5.02
C VAL A 24 -13.97 4.53 5.23
N GLU A 25 -15.07 4.71 4.50
CA GLU A 25 -16.22 3.81 4.58
C GLU A 25 -15.86 2.36 4.28
N SER A 26 -14.96 2.11 3.32
CA SER A 26 -14.51 0.76 2.98
C SER A 26 -13.75 0.08 4.13
N VAL A 27 -13.06 0.87 4.95
CA VAL A 27 -12.42 0.40 6.19
C VAL A 27 -13.45 0.17 7.29
N MET A 28 -14.38 1.09 7.48
CA MET A 28 -15.45 0.96 8.49
C MET A 28 -16.38 -0.24 8.24
N LYS A 29 -16.51 -0.67 6.99
CA LYS A 29 -17.30 -1.84 6.58
C LYS A 29 -16.55 -3.17 6.71
N GLN A 30 -15.27 -3.19 7.14
CA GLN A 30 -14.52 -4.44 7.30
C GLN A 30 -15.22 -5.37 8.30
N SER A 31 -15.20 -6.68 8.00
CA SER A 31 -15.68 -7.72 8.94
C SER A 31 -14.81 -7.78 10.20
N TYR A 32 -13.53 -7.44 10.09
CA TYR A 32 -12.60 -7.31 11.20
C TYR A 32 -12.84 -5.98 11.95
N ARG A 33 -13.21 -6.05 13.23
CA ARG A 33 -13.71 -4.88 14.00
C ARG A 33 -12.67 -4.21 14.90
N ASN A 34 -11.62 -4.91 15.33
CA ASN A 34 -10.61 -4.32 16.21
C ASN A 34 -9.57 -3.53 15.39
N LEU A 35 -9.94 -2.33 14.98
CA LEU A 35 -9.12 -1.45 14.15
C LEU A 35 -9.21 0.02 14.56
N GLU A 36 -8.16 0.76 14.29
CA GLU A 36 -8.10 2.22 14.27
C GLU A 36 -7.74 2.72 12.87
N ILE A 37 -8.17 3.92 12.51
CA ILE A 37 -7.86 4.58 11.24
C ILE A 37 -7.08 5.85 11.55
N ILE A 38 -5.87 5.96 11.00
CA ILE A 38 -5.00 7.12 11.17
C ILE A 38 -4.88 7.80 9.81
N ILE A 39 -5.57 8.94 9.67
CA ILE A 39 -5.56 9.78 8.47
C ILE A 39 -4.56 10.90 8.70
N ILE A 40 -3.61 11.07 7.78
CA ILE A 40 -2.61 12.11 7.88
C ILE A 40 -2.77 13.06 6.68
N ASP A 41 -3.31 14.24 6.92
CA ASP A 41 -3.43 15.27 5.89
C ASP A 41 -2.09 15.95 5.63
N ASP A 42 -1.67 15.93 4.37
CA ASP A 42 -0.40 16.48 3.90
C ASP A 42 -0.58 17.88 3.29
N CYS A 43 -1.29 18.77 4.02
CA CYS A 43 -1.64 20.12 3.60
C CYS A 43 -2.55 20.16 2.36
N SER A 44 -3.68 19.45 2.40
CA SER A 44 -4.70 19.53 1.34
C SER A 44 -5.22 20.95 1.15
N THR A 45 -5.49 21.32 -0.09
CA THR A 45 -6.02 22.64 -0.48
C THR A 45 -7.47 22.59 -0.94
N ASP A 46 -8.05 21.39 -0.99
CA ASP A 46 -9.45 21.10 -1.25
C ASP A 46 -10.21 20.79 0.07
N ASP A 47 -11.44 20.29 0.00
CA ASP A 47 -12.23 19.95 1.18
C ASP A 47 -11.81 18.62 1.88
N SER A 48 -10.71 17.98 1.48
CA SER A 48 -10.25 16.68 2.02
C SER A 48 -10.14 16.66 3.54
N LEU A 49 -9.42 17.63 4.13
CA LEU A 49 -9.24 17.71 5.58
C LEU A 49 -10.56 17.91 6.32
N LYS A 50 -11.42 18.76 5.81
CA LYS A 50 -12.75 19.04 6.39
C LYS A 50 -13.60 17.76 6.41
N ILE A 51 -13.59 16.98 5.33
CA ILE A 51 -14.31 15.70 5.24
C ILE A 51 -13.73 14.70 6.24
N ALA A 52 -12.40 14.58 6.33
CA ALA A 52 -11.75 13.68 7.28
C ALA A 52 -12.08 14.01 8.74
N LEU A 53 -12.06 15.30 9.12
CA LEU A 53 -12.45 15.75 10.46
C LEU A 53 -13.92 15.43 10.77
N ALA A 54 -14.84 15.67 9.83
CA ALA A 54 -16.25 15.34 10.00
C ALA A 54 -16.52 13.82 10.14
N LEU A 55 -15.66 12.96 9.55
CA LEU A 55 -15.71 11.51 9.75
C LEU A 55 -15.19 11.12 11.14
N ALA A 56 -14.14 11.77 11.62
CA ALA A 56 -13.57 11.53 12.96
C ALA A 56 -14.54 11.97 14.08
N GLU A 57 -15.26 13.07 13.92
CA GLU A 57 -16.30 13.49 14.88
C GLU A 57 -17.39 12.45 15.12
N LYS A 58 -17.65 11.59 14.13
CA LYS A 58 -18.69 10.55 14.19
C LYS A 58 -18.16 9.19 14.61
N ASN A 59 -16.84 9.00 14.63
CA ASN A 59 -16.22 7.68 14.84
C ASN A 59 -14.96 7.81 15.69
N GLU A 60 -15.03 7.35 16.92
CA GLU A 60 -13.95 7.45 17.92
C GLU A 60 -12.66 6.70 17.52
N ASN A 61 -12.75 5.74 16.61
CA ASN A 61 -11.61 4.98 16.10
C ASN A 61 -10.89 5.65 14.91
N ILE A 62 -11.29 6.87 14.52
CA ILE A 62 -10.64 7.66 13.47
C ILE A 62 -9.83 8.79 14.10
N ILE A 63 -8.54 8.80 13.82
CA ILE A 63 -7.59 9.83 14.25
C ILE A 63 -7.16 10.62 13.01
N VAL A 64 -7.30 11.95 13.05
CA VAL A 64 -6.86 12.83 11.97
C VAL A 64 -5.68 13.67 12.45
N LEU A 65 -4.59 13.61 11.71
CA LEU A 65 -3.37 14.39 11.94
C LEU A 65 -3.13 15.30 10.72
N THR A 66 -2.53 16.46 10.95
CA THR A 66 -2.17 17.41 9.89
C THR A 66 -0.67 17.67 9.88
N ASN A 67 -0.04 17.67 8.71
CA ASN A 67 1.34 18.12 8.55
C ASN A 67 1.40 19.65 8.50
N GLU A 68 2.49 20.25 8.96
CA GLU A 68 2.69 21.71 8.92
C GLU A 68 2.94 22.23 7.49
N ASN A 69 3.46 21.38 6.63
CA ASN A 69 3.70 21.64 5.21
C ASN A 69 3.57 20.34 4.41
N ASN A 70 3.42 20.42 3.09
CA ASN A 70 3.38 19.23 2.24
C ASN A 70 4.74 18.53 2.26
N MET A 71 4.79 17.35 2.91
CA MET A 71 6.00 16.55 3.13
C MET A 71 6.16 15.42 2.11
N GLY A 72 5.11 15.15 1.32
CA GLY A 72 5.02 14.05 0.38
C GLY A 72 4.64 12.71 1.02
N VAL A 73 4.10 11.82 0.21
CA VAL A 73 3.43 10.58 0.63
C VAL A 73 4.27 9.68 1.54
N SER A 74 5.58 9.56 1.28
CA SER A 74 6.49 8.72 2.10
C SER A 74 6.59 9.20 3.55
N LYS A 75 6.84 10.50 3.75
CA LYS A 75 6.95 11.08 5.09
C LYS A 75 5.61 11.09 5.81
N THR A 76 4.54 11.32 5.07
CA THR A 76 3.17 11.30 5.57
C THR A 76 2.77 9.91 6.05
N ARG A 77 3.05 8.85 5.27
CA ARG A 77 2.88 7.46 5.72
C ARG A 77 3.74 7.14 6.93
N ASN A 78 5.01 7.57 6.92
CA ASN A 78 5.92 7.32 8.04
C ASN A 78 5.44 7.95 9.35
N ARG A 79 4.81 9.11 9.29
CA ARG A 79 4.18 9.74 10.46
C ARG A 79 3.05 8.87 10.99
N GLY A 80 2.13 8.42 10.14
CA GLY A 80 1.04 7.53 10.55
C GLY A 80 1.53 6.18 11.08
N ILE A 81 2.59 5.61 10.50
CA ILE A 81 3.20 4.37 10.99
C ILE A 81 3.76 4.54 12.42
N LYS A 82 4.33 5.69 12.74
CA LYS A 82 4.86 5.98 14.08
C LYS A 82 3.75 6.14 15.11
N GLU A 83 2.63 6.72 14.74
CA GLU A 83 1.47 6.92 15.61
C GLU A 83 0.63 5.64 15.80
N ALA A 84 0.77 4.66 14.92
CA ALA A 84 0.01 3.41 14.94
C ALA A 84 0.22 2.63 16.24
N GLN A 85 -0.88 2.17 16.87
CA GLN A 85 -0.86 1.40 18.12
C GLN A 85 -1.14 -0.09 17.90
N GLY A 86 -1.55 -0.47 16.68
CA GLY A 86 -1.89 -1.84 16.34
C GLY A 86 -0.68 -2.79 16.27
N GLU A 87 -0.95 -4.07 16.46
CA GLU A 87 0.02 -5.15 16.23
C GLU A 87 0.32 -5.34 14.74
N TYR A 88 -0.61 -4.93 13.90
CA TYR A 88 -0.47 -4.90 12.44
C TYR A 88 -0.79 -3.51 11.91
N ILE A 89 -0.12 -3.14 10.82
CA ILE A 89 -0.37 -1.91 10.09
C ILE A 89 -0.82 -2.28 8.67
N ALA A 90 -1.99 -1.79 8.29
CA ALA A 90 -2.49 -1.81 6.93
C ALA A 90 -2.29 -0.44 6.29
N LEU A 91 -1.94 -0.40 5.03
CA LEU A 91 -1.76 0.84 4.28
C LEU A 91 -2.91 0.98 3.28
N LEU A 92 -3.52 2.16 3.22
CA LEU A 92 -4.57 2.46 2.26
C LEU A 92 -4.37 3.89 1.72
N ASP A 93 -4.26 4.02 0.42
CA ASP A 93 -4.25 5.34 -0.23
C ASP A 93 -5.67 5.92 -0.24
N SER A 94 -5.79 7.25 -0.07
CA SER A 94 -7.07 7.94 0.15
C SER A 94 -8.04 7.92 -1.03
N ASP A 95 -7.61 7.39 -2.18
CA ASP A 95 -8.41 7.22 -3.39
C ASP A 95 -8.77 5.75 -3.70
N ASP A 96 -8.23 4.79 -2.93
CA ASP A 96 -8.49 3.36 -3.09
C ASP A 96 -9.62 2.86 -2.16
N VAL A 97 -10.14 1.67 -2.42
CA VAL A 97 -11.18 1.06 -1.59
C VAL A 97 -10.94 -0.44 -1.40
N TRP A 98 -11.42 -0.98 -0.27
CA TRP A 98 -11.29 -2.38 0.08
C TRP A 98 -12.61 -3.14 0.04
N LYS A 99 -12.54 -4.47 -0.13
CA LYS A 99 -13.64 -5.39 0.17
C LYS A 99 -13.73 -5.65 1.67
N GLU A 100 -14.94 -5.95 2.13
CA GLU A 100 -15.27 -6.09 3.55
C GLU A 100 -14.50 -7.18 4.28
N ASP A 101 -14.08 -8.24 3.59
CA ASP A 101 -13.40 -9.41 4.16
C ASP A 101 -11.85 -9.37 4.06
N LYS A 102 -11.27 -8.23 3.62
CA LYS A 102 -9.83 -8.11 3.37
C LYS A 102 -8.99 -8.32 4.62
N LEU A 103 -9.26 -7.57 5.68
CA LEU A 103 -8.42 -7.60 6.89
C LEU A 103 -8.53 -8.94 7.61
N GLU A 104 -9.72 -9.51 7.72
CA GLU A 104 -9.94 -10.82 8.33
C GLU A 104 -9.14 -11.92 7.62
N LYS A 105 -9.22 -11.98 6.28
CA LYS A 105 -8.46 -12.92 5.48
C LYS A 105 -6.95 -12.75 5.64
N GLN A 106 -6.48 -11.52 5.64
CA GLN A 106 -5.05 -11.23 5.75
C GLN A 106 -4.49 -11.55 7.14
N VAL A 107 -5.22 -11.28 8.22
CA VAL A 107 -4.82 -11.70 9.57
C VAL A 107 -4.72 -13.23 9.64
N SER A 108 -5.73 -13.94 9.13
CA SER A 108 -5.71 -15.40 9.08
C SER A 108 -4.51 -15.95 8.30
N LEU A 109 -4.15 -15.32 7.17
CA LEU A 109 -2.96 -15.71 6.40
C LEU A 109 -1.66 -15.47 7.18
N LEU A 110 -1.51 -14.34 7.86
CA LEU A 110 -0.32 -14.03 8.65
C LEU A 110 -0.11 -15.06 9.76
N LEU A 111 -1.17 -15.40 10.48
CA LEU A 111 -1.14 -16.36 11.58
C LEU A 111 -0.85 -17.79 11.08
N ASN A 112 -1.57 -18.25 10.06
CA ASN A 112 -1.45 -19.61 9.53
C ASN A 112 -0.09 -19.90 8.89
N HIS A 113 0.61 -18.87 8.40
CA HIS A 113 1.90 -19.02 7.71
C HIS A 113 3.09 -18.48 8.49
N GLU A 114 2.88 -17.99 9.73
CA GLU A 114 3.91 -17.31 10.52
C GLU A 114 4.64 -16.24 9.66
N ALA A 115 3.86 -15.47 8.89
CA ALA A 115 4.36 -14.46 7.98
C ALA A 115 4.31 -13.06 8.63
N GLN A 116 5.10 -12.13 8.11
CA GLN A 116 5.12 -10.76 8.58
C GLN A 116 4.42 -9.79 7.62
N ILE A 117 4.21 -10.20 6.36
CA ILE A 117 3.57 -9.40 5.33
C ILE A 117 2.50 -10.24 4.65
N ALA A 118 1.26 -9.75 4.64
CA ALA A 118 0.19 -10.26 3.79
C ALA A 118 -0.13 -9.24 2.70
N TYR A 119 -0.45 -9.72 1.50
CA TYR A 119 -0.87 -8.88 0.38
C TYR A 119 -1.99 -9.59 -0.40
N CYS A 120 -2.72 -8.86 -1.24
CA CYS A 120 -3.84 -9.45 -1.99
C CYS A 120 -3.87 -9.00 -3.44
N SER A 121 -4.65 -9.72 -4.26
CA SER A 121 -4.99 -9.27 -5.61
C SER A 121 -5.86 -8.02 -5.57
N TYR A 122 -5.81 -7.24 -6.65
CA TYR A 122 -6.56 -6.00 -6.73
C TYR A 122 -7.15 -5.76 -8.11
N GLY A 123 -8.32 -5.14 -8.10
CA GLY A 123 -9.00 -4.63 -9.30
C GLY A 123 -8.55 -3.21 -9.62
N PHE A 124 -9.02 -2.70 -10.75
CA PHE A 124 -8.81 -1.33 -11.17
C PHE A 124 -10.15 -0.67 -11.44
N ILE A 125 -10.37 0.50 -10.86
CA ILE A 125 -11.61 1.27 -11.02
C ILE A 125 -11.29 2.69 -11.51
N ASN A 126 -12.27 3.31 -12.14
CA ASN A 126 -12.20 4.74 -12.48
C ASN A 126 -12.78 5.61 -11.35
N GLU A 127 -12.88 6.92 -11.58
CA GLU A 127 -13.43 7.89 -10.63
C GLU A 127 -14.89 7.61 -10.22
N ASN A 128 -15.65 6.87 -11.04
CA ASN A 128 -17.04 6.48 -10.80
C ASN A 128 -17.19 5.04 -10.27
N ASP A 129 -16.14 4.44 -9.69
CA ASP A 129 -16.10 3.09 -9.14
C ASP A 129 -16.35 1.96 -10.17
N ARG A 130 -16.26 2.26 -11.47
CA ARG A 130 -16.47 1.26 -12.52
C ARG A 130 -15.17 0.53 -12.84
N PRO A 131 -15.18 -0.82 -12.93
CA PRO A 131 -14.01 -1.58 -13.37
C PRO A 131 -13.56 -1.15 -14.78
N ILE A 132 -12.24 -0.96 -14.97
CA ILE A 132 -11.67 -0.45 -16.23
C ILE A 132 -10.76 -1.44 -16.96
N LYS A 133 -10.32 -2.50 -16.27
CA LYS A 133 -9.50 -3.56 -16.84
C LYS A 133 -9.53 -4.82 -15.97
N LYS A 134 -8.93 -5.91 -16.47
CA LYS A 134 -8.78 -7.16 -15.72
C LYS A 134 -8.03 -6.90 -14.39
N PRO A 135 -8.40 -7.61 -13.32
CA PRO A 135 -7.71 -7.50 -12.04
C PRO A 135 -6.27 -8.04 -12.14
N PHE A 136 -5.41 -7.51 -11.30
CA PHE A 136 -4.06 -8.03 -11.13
C PHE A 136 -4.07 -9.12 -10.07
N ILE A 137 -3.86 -10.36 -10.52
CA ILE A 137 -3.83 -11.52 -9.63
C ILE A 137 -2.41 -11.75 -9.14
N VAL A 138 -2.27 -11.84 -7.83
CA VAL A 138 -0.99 -12.07 -7.15
C VAL A 138 -0.81 -13.56 -6.83
N PRO A 139 0.45 -14.04 -6.73
CA PRO A 139 0.73 -15.39 -6.28
C PRO A 139 0.58 -15.49 -4.75
N GLU A 140 0.28 -16.69 -4.25
CA GLU A 140 0.17 -16.98 -2.80
C GLU A 140 1.47 -16.75 -2.02
N ARG A 141 2.62 -16.79 -2.68
CA ARG A 141 3.93 -16.56 -2.06
C ARG A 141 4.86 -15.78 -2.97
N THR A 142 5.52 -14.79 -2.38
CA THR A 142 6.59 -14.06 -3.03
C THR A 142 7.86 -14.04 -2.17
N ASN A 143 8.96 -13.66 -2.78
CA ASN A 143 10.24 -13.44 -2.12
C ASN A 143 11.05 -12.41 -2.89
N PHE A 144 12.23 -12.07 -2.40
CA PHE A 144 13.13 -11.11 -3.04
C PHE A 144 13.33 -11.36 -4.53
N ASN A 145 13.66 -12.59 -4.94
CA ASN A 145 13.95 -12.91 -6.35
C ASN A 145 12.70 -12.82 -7.25
N LYS A 146 11.56 -13.26 -6.77
CA LYS A 146 10.29 -13.14 -7.52
C LYS A 146 9.86 -11.68 -7.68
N MET A 147 10.06 -10.86 -6.63
CA MET A 147 9.75 -9.43 -6.66
C MET A 147 10.66 -8.62 -7.60
N LEU A 148 11.89 -9.08 -7.86
CA LEU A 148 12.76 -8.47 -8.88
C LEU A 148 12.10 -8.52 -10.26
N ALA A 149 11.50 -9.65 -10.62
CA ALA A 149 10.83 -9.85 -11.91
C ALA A 149 9.43 -9.20 -11.96
N LYS A 150 8.64 -9.35 -10.90
CA LYS A 150 7.25 -8.88 -10.85
C LYS A 150 6.92 -8.29 -9.48
N SER A 151 6.70 -6.96 -9.44
CA SER A 151 6.22 -6.30 -8.21
C SER A 151 4.76 -6.71 -7.96
N VAL A 152 4.53 -7.44 -6.87
CA VAL A 152 3.20 -7.99 -6.53
C VAL A 152 2.62 -7.38 -5.26
N ILE A 153 3.41 -6.65 -4.46
CA ILE A 153 2.94 -5.97 -3.26
C ILE A 153 2.74 -4.49 -3.59
N SER A 154 1.55 -3.98 -3.35
CA SER A 154 1.19 -2.55 -3.44
C SER A 154 0.75 -2.06 -2.05
N CYS A 155 0.94 -0.77 -1.75
CA CYS A 155 0.58 -0.19 -0.45
C CYS A 155 -0.85 -0.56 -0.04
N SER A 156 -1.86 -0.22 -0.83
CA SER A 156 -3.28 -0.47 -0.51
C SER A 156 -3.65 -1.96 -0.42
N THR A 157 -2.74 -2.88 -0.77
CA THR A 157 -2.98 -4.32 -0.65
C THR A 157 -2.32 -4.95 0.58
N ALA A 158 -1.42 -4.24 1.25
CA ALA A 158 -0.55 -4.79 2.28
C ALA A 158 -1.14 -4.70 3.70
N LEU A 159 -0.90 -5.76 4.49
CA LEU A 159 -1.01 -5.81 5.95
C LEU A 159 0.32 -6.32 6.50
N ILE A 160 0.94 -5.58 7.41
CA ILE A 160 2.32 -5.81 7.84
C ILE A 160 2.39 -5.86 9.37
N LYS A 161 3.24 -6.70 9.93
CA LYS A 161 3.57 -6.68 11.35
C LYS A 161 4.12 -5.31 11.74
N ALA A 162 3.56 -4.68 12.78
CA ALA A 162 3.86 -3.30 13.13
C ALA A 162 5.34 -3.09 13.46
N ASP A 163 5.94 -3.98 14.25
CA ASP A 163 7.35 -3.88 14.63
C ASP A 163 8.25 -3.86 13.39
N LEU A 164 8.00 -4.78 12.44
CA LEU A 164 8.77 -4.83 11.19
C LEU A 164 8.68 -3.52 10.40
N LEU A 165 7.49 -2.92 10.32
CA LEU A 165 7.30 -1.69 9.54
C LEU A 165 7.82 -0.44 10.27
N LYS A 166 7.71 -0.38 11.59
CA LYS A 166 8.24 0.74 12.40
C LYS A 166 9.76 0.81 12.39
N GLU A 167 10.43 -0.34 12.32
CA GLU A 167 11.89 -0.42 12.19
C GLU A 167 12.38 -0.11 10.76
N ASN A 168 11.49 -0.21 9.76
CA ASN A 168 11.83 -0.05 8.34
C ASN A 168 10.82 0.91 7.68
N LEU A 169 11.09 2.22 7.76
CA LEU A 169 10.22 3.24 7.21
C LEU A 169 10.43 3.45 5.69
N PHE A 170 9.47 4.09 5.04
CA PHE A 170 9.60 4.50 3.65
C PHE A 170 10.73 5.52 3.46
N ASP A 171 11.59 5.34 2.48
CA ASP A 171 12.62 6.31 2.12
C ASP A 171 12.06 7.33 1.10
N PRO A 172 11.93 8.63 1.48
CA PRO A 172 11.37 9.66 0.61
C PRO A 172 12.24 10.02 -0.60
N ASN A 173 13.48 9.54 -0.64
CA ASN A 173 14.41 9.83 -1.75
C ASN A 173 14.13 9.01 -3.01
N TYR A 174 13.24 8.01 -2.93
CA TYR A 174 12.94 7.13 -4.07
C TYR A 174 11.53 7.37 -4.61
N TYR A 175 11.43 7.39 -5.94
CA TYR A 175 10.14 7.53 -6.64
C TYR A 175 9.21 6.32 -6.41
N HIS A 176 9.77 5.12 -6.28
CA HIS A 176 9.08 3.88 -5.95
C HIS A 176 9.44 3.47 -4.51
N GLU A 177 9.11 4.32 -3.56
CA GLU A 177 9.39 4.16 -2.14
C GLU A 177 8.86 2.85 -1.56
N ASP A 178 7.67 2.44 -2.01
CA ASP A 178 7.02 1.19 -1.64
C ASP A 178 7.83 -0.03 -2.10
N TYR A 179 8.23 -0.04 -3.37
CA TYR A 179 9.03 -1.12 -3.91
C TYR A 179 10.40 -1.25 -3.20
N VAL A 180 11.03 -0.13 -2.87
CA VAL A 180 12.29 -0.12 -2.10
C VAL A 180 12.08 -0.80 -0.77
N LEU A 181 11.05 -0.40 -0.03
CA LEU A 181 10.73 -0.98 1.26
C LEU A 181 10.47 -2.49 1.18
N TRP A 182 9.59 -2.92 0.27
CA TRP A 182 9.30 -4.36 0.11
C TRP A 182 10.54 -5.18 -0.23
N MET A 183 11.40 -4.66 -1.10
CA MET A 183 12.63 -5.33 -1.48
C MET A 183 13.63 -5.44 -0.32
N GLN A 184 13.75 -4.40 0.51
CA GLN A 184 14.60 -4.43 1.71
C GLN A 184 14.09 -5.44 2.73
N LEU A 185 12.79 -5.42 3.04
CA LEU A 185 12.18 -6.37 3.97
C LEU A 185 12.36 -7.82 3.53
N LEU A 186 12.08 -8.12 2.26
CA LEU A 186 12.23 -9.48 1.71
C LEU A 186 13.71 -9.91 1.61
N LYS A 187 14.63 -8.99 1.35
CA LYS A 187 16.07 -9.25 1.35
C LYS A 187 16.57 -9.62 2.74
N ASN A 188 16.00 -9.02 3.77
CA ASN A 188 16.32 -9.26 5.18
C ASN A 188 15.56 -10.47 5.77
N GLY A 189 14.88 -11.25 4.93
CA GLY A 189 14.26 -12.51 5.34
C GLY A 189 12.80 -12.45 5.76
N ALA A 190 12.13 -11.30 5.62
CA ALA A 190 10.69 -11.21 5.90
C ALA A 190 9.90 -12.18 5.02
N LYS A 191 8.96 -12.90 5.63
CA LYS A 191 8.07 -13.84 4.93
C LYS A 191 6.83 -13.09 4.47
N ALA A 192 6.49 -13.20 3.17
CA ALA A 192 5.32 -12.58 2.58
C ALA A 192 4.38 -13.64 1.97
N VAL A 193 3.08 -13.51 2.26
CA VAL A 193 2.01 -14.38 1.78
C VAL A 193 0.94 -13.57 1.05
N GLY A 194 0.35 -14.15 0.02
CA GLY A 194 -0.64 -13.49 -0.83
C GLY A 194 -1.99 -14.19 -0.83
N ASP A 195 -3.04 -13.39 -0.88
CA ASP A 195 -4.40 -13.84 -1.21
C ASP A 195 -4.66 -13.57 -2.70
N ASN A 196 -5.00 -14.61 -3.46
CA ASN A 196 -5.31 -14.46 -4.88
C ASN A 196 -6.73 -13.92 -5.15
N SER A 197 -7.54 -13.72 -4.10
CA SER A 197 -8.82 -13.03 -4.20
C SER A 197 -8.62 -11.53 -4.40
N VAL A 198 -9.45 -10.89 -5.19
CA VAL A 198 -9.48 -9.44 -5.36
C VAL A 198 -10.11 -8.81 -4.13
N LEU A 199 -9.30 -8.24 -3.24
CA LEU A 199 -9.73 -7.66 -1.96
C LEU A 199 -9.50 -6.13 -1.87
N ALA A 200 -8.83 -5.54 -2.86
CA ALA A 200 -8.63 -4.10 -2.96
C ALA A 200 -8.94 -3.62 -4.38
N TYR A 201 -9.28 -2.36 -4.52
CA TYR A 201 -9.49 -1.70 -5.80
C TYR A 201 -8.64 -0.44 -5.88
N TYR A 202 -7.74 -0.43 -6.85
CA TYR A 202 -6.87 0.70 -7.17
C TYR A 202 -7.60 1.66 -8.10
N ARG A 203 -7.72 2.92 -7.70
CA ARG A 203 -8.36 3.95 -8.51
C ARG A 203 -7.37 4.56 -9.49
N GLN A 204 -7.76 4.62 -10.76
CA GLN A 204 -7.00 5.31 -11.79
C GLN A 204 -7.66 6.66 -12.11
N VAL A 205 -6.99 7.72 -11.67
CA VAL A 205 -7.37 9.10 -11.94
C VAL A 205 -6.46 9.68 -13.01
N THR A 206 -7.00 10.48 -13.93
CA THR A 206 -6.23 11.16 -14.95
C THR A 206 -5.23 12.13 -14.29
N GLY A 207 -3.96 12.06 -14.66
CA GLY A 207 -2.90 12.91 -14.07
C GLY A 207 -2.23 12.32 -12.82
N SER A 208 -2.54 11.07 -12.45
CA SER A 208 -1.89 10.40 -11.31
C SER A 208 -0.35 10.31 -11.46
N ARG A 209 0.36 10.32 -10.32
CA ARG A 209 1.84 10.22 -10.24
C ARG A 209 2.41 9.04 -11.03
N SER A 210 1.69 7.94 -11.13
CA SER A 210 2.12 6.71 -11.81
C SER A 210 2.09 6.76 -13.35
N SER A 211 1.65 7.87 -13.96
CA SER A 211 1.49 7.99 -15.42
C SER A 211 2.81 8.11 -16.21
N ASN A 212 3.92 8.57 -15.59
CA ASN A 212 5.19 8.80 -16.26
C ASN A 212 6.07 7.54 -16.32
N LYS A 213 5.86 6.72 -17.38
CA LYS A 213 6.52 5.41 -17.54
C LYS A 213 8.05 5.50 -17.76
N LYS A 214 8.57 6.58 -18.41
CA LYS A 214 10.01 6.74 -18.64
C LYS A 214 10.76 6.97 -17.34
N ASN A 215 10.27 7.88 -16.51
CA ASN A 215 10.85 8.11 -15.19
C ASN A 215 10.77 6.87 -14.29
N ALA A 216 9.66 6.14 -14.34
CA ALA A 216 9.51 4.89 -13.59
C ALA A 216 10.59 3.86 -13.93
N ALA A 217 10.95 3.70 -15.21
CA ALA A 217 11.98 2.77 -15.66
C ALA A 217 13.37 3.17 -15.18
N LEU A 218 13.73 4.47 -15.30
CA LEU A 218 15.02 4.99 -14.83
C LEU A 218 15.19 4.83 -13.32
N HIS A 219 14.15 5.16 -12.56
CA HIS A 219 14.15 4.98 -11.10
C HIS A 219 14.25 3.50 -10.70
N ARG A 220 13.60 2.58 -11.45
CA ARG A 220 13.72 1.14 -11.21
C ARG A 220 15.15 0.65 -11.42
N TRP A 221 15.83 1.10 -12.47
CA TRP A 221 17.25 0.78 -12.71
C TRP A 221 18.13 1.28 -11.57
N LYS A 222 17.93 2.53 -11.13
CA LYS A 222 18.65 3.13 -10.01
C LYS A 222 18.49 2.30 -8.72
N ILE A 223 17.28 1.85 -8.42
CA ILE A 223 17.01 0.97 -7.26
C ILE A 223 17.85 -0.32 -7.36
N TYR A 224 17.89 -0.98 -8.51
CA TYR A 224 18.67 -2.20 -8.66
C TYR A 224 20.17 -2.00 -8.42
N ARG A 225 20.72 -0.87 -8.87
CA ARG A 225 22.16 -0.59 -8.80
C ARG A 225 22.59 0.02 -7.46
N GLU A 226 21.85 0.96 -6.94
CA GLU A 226 22.26 1.78 -5.80
C GLU A 226 21.69 1.26 -4.47
N VAL A 227 20.44 0.78 -4.47
CA VAL A 227 19.78 0.31 -3.23
C VAL A 227 20.03 -1.16 -2.99
N LEU A 228 19.76 -1.99 -4.00
CA LEU A 228 19.86 -3.44 -3.87
C LEU A 228 21.27 -3.97 -4.12
N ASN A 229 22.17 -3.14 -4.66
CA ASN A 229 23.55 -3.48 -4.99
C ASN A 229 23.65 -4.75 -5.85
N LEU A 230 22.76 -4.91 -6.83
CA LEU A 230 22.78 -6.06 -7.72
C LEU A 230 23.96 -5.97 -8.69
N SER A 231 24.56 -7.12 -9.06
CA SER A 231 25.52 -7.18 -10.15
C SER A 231 24.88 -6.67 -11.46
N LEU A 232 25.69 -6.21 -12.42
CA LEU A 232 25.19 -5.72 -13.70
C LEU A 232 24.29 -6.76 -14.41
N PHE A 233 24.72 -8.03 -14.45
CA PHE A 233 23.96 -9.11 -15.07
C PHE A 233 22.60 -9.33 -14.40
N LYS A 234 22.54 -9.36 -13.07
CA LYS A 234 21.28 -9.47 -12.32
C LYS A 234 20.39 -8.24 -12.54
N SER A 235 20.97 -7.05 -12.61
CA SER A 235 20.22 -5.81 -12.87
C SER A 235 19.58 -5.81 -14.26
N VAL A 236 20.34 -6.21 -15.29
CA VAL A 236 19.82 -6.33 -16.66
C VAL A 236 18.70 -7.38 -16.72
N TYR A 237 18.92 -8.58 -16.17
CA TYR A 237 17.89 -9.62 -16.13
C TYR A 237 16.61 -9.14 -15.43
N ALA A 238 16.73 -8.54 -14.25
CA ALA A 238 15.59 -8.02 -13.49
C ALA A 238 14.86 -6.91 -14.25
N PHE A 239 15.60 -6.02 -14.92
CA PHE A 239 15.02 -4.92 -15.69
C PHE A 239 14.26 -5.41 -16.94
N VAL A 240 14.83 -6.36 -17.68
CA VAL A 240 14.14 -6.98 -18.83
C VAL A 240 12.87 -7.69 -18.36
N SER A 241 12.96 -8.49 -17.29
CA SER A 241 11.80 -9.17 -16.70
C SER A 241 10.71 -8.20 -16.26
N TYR A 242 11.10 -7.10 -15.61
CA TYR A 242 10.18 -6.02 -15.24
C TYR A 242 9.51 -5.39 -16.46
N ALA A 243 10.28 -5.07 -17.52
CA ALA A 243 9.74 -4.46 -18.74
C ALA A 243 8.72 -5.39 -19.44
N VAL A 244 9.04 -6.68 -19.55
CA VAL A 244 8.12 -7.69 -20.12
C VAL A 244 6.84 -7.78 -19.28
N CYS A 245 6.95 -7.91 -17.96
CA CYS A 245 5.78 -7.96 -17.08
C CYS A 245 4.95 -6.68 -17.13
N ALA A 246 5.59 -5.51 -17.27
CA ALA A 246 4.89 -4.25 -17.42
C ALA A 246 4.09 -4.19 -18.73
N VAL A 247 4.67 -4.64 -19.84
CA VAL A 247 3.96 -4.73 -21.14
C VAL A 247 2.74 -5.65 -21.01
N ILE A 248 2.91 -6.86 -20.48
CA ILE A 248 1.80 -7.81 -20.29
C ILE A 248 0.69 -7.20 -19.40
N LYS A 249 1.05 -6.54 -18.31
CA LYS A 249 0.08 -5.92 -17.39
C LYS A 249 -0.76 -4.79 -18.02
N TYR A 250 -0.19 -4.06 -19.00
CA TYR A 250 -0.83 -2.87 -19.55
C TYR A 250 -1.51 -3.11 -20.92
N TYR A 251 -1.12 -4.16 -21.65
CA TYR A 251 -1.62 -4.41 -23.01
C TYR A 251 -2.42 -5.72 -23.17
N PHE A 252 -2.35 -6.61 -22.20
CA PHE A 252 -3.10 -7.89 -22.17
C PHE A 252 -3.83 -8.08 -20.82
#